data_a5677f42f798b845616f57d527011da5
#
_entry.id   a5677f42f798b845616f57d527011da5
#
_cell.length_a   1.000
_cell.length_b   1.000
_cell.length_c   1.000
_cell.angle_alpha   90.00
_cell.angle_beta   90.00
_cell.angle_gamma   90.00
#
_symmetry.space_group_name_H-M   'P 1'
#
loop_
_entity.id
_entity.type
_entity.pdbx_description
1 polymer ?
#
loop_
_entity_poly.entity_id
_entity_poly.type
_entity_poly.pdbx_seq_one_letter_code
_entity_poly.pdbx_strand_id
1 'polypeptide(L)'
;MTERKQITIAQMETGQSGRVVNIGSGRGMKRVEAMGLRPGKRVTKISGMFGHGPITVKVGGTQLALGFGMAQKVMVEVAGK
;
A
#
# COMPACT_ATOMS: atom_id res chain seq x y z
N MET A 1 -1.28 24.39 5.88
CA MET A 1 -2.19 23.42 5.27
C MET A 1 -1.39 22.22 4.78
N THR A 2 -1.85 21.02 5.11
CA THR A 2 -1.13 19.82 4.74
C THR A 2 -1.48 19.42 3.32
N GLU A 3 -0.50 19.33 2.47
CA GLU A 3 -0.71 18.82 1.14
C GLU A 3 -0.82 17.30 1.18
N ARG A 4 -1.58 16.75 0.25
CA ARG A 4 -1.70 15.31 0.11
C ARG A 4 -1.33 14.94 -1.31
N LYS A 5 -0.73 13.78 -1.44
CA LYS A 5 -0.37 13.26 -2.76
C LYS A 5 -0.68 11.79 -2.81
N GLN A 6 -0.85 11.28 -4.01
CA GLN A 6 -1.13 9.87 -4.23
C GLN A 6 0.11 9.21 -4.79
N ILE A 7 0.50 8.12 -4.17
CA ILE A 7 1.62 7.30 -4.61
C ILE A 7 1.21 5.84 -4.52
N THR A 8 1.99 4.97 -5.12
CA THR A 8 1.75 3.54 -4.97
C THR A 8 2.39 3.04 -3.68
N ILE A 9 1.95 1.86 -3.23
CA ILE A 9 2.60 1.23 -2.07
C ILE A 9 4.06 1.00 -2.36
N ALA A 10 4.40 0.67 -3.62
CA ALA A 10 5.80 0.47 -3.99
C ALA A 10 6.65 1.72 -3.79
N GLN A 11 6.03 2.89 -3.85
CA GLN A 11 6.72 4.17 -3.67
C GLN A 11 6.76 4.65 -2.22
N MET A 12 6.05 3.98 -1.33
CA MET A 12 6.05 4.37 0.08
C MET A 12 7.41 4.10 0.71
N GLU A 13 7.74 4.92 1.68
CA GLU A 13 8.94 4.72 2.48
C GLU A 13 8.59 3.85 3.69
N THR A 14 9.58 3.11 4.16
CA THR A 14 9.40 2.30 5.37
C THR A 14 8.99 3.19 6.53
N GLY A 15 7.92 2.79 7.21
CA GLY A 15 7.36 3.57 8.32
C GLY A 15 6.31 4.58 7.89
N GLN A 16 6.18 4.83 6.60
CA GLN A 16 5.20 5.78 6.09
C GLN A 16 3.81 5.15 6.11
N SER A 17 2.82 5.96 6.46
CA SER A 17 1.42 5.55 6.47
C SER A 17 0.63 6.35 5.46
N GLY A 18 -0.43 5.77 4.97
CA GLY A 18 -1.33 6.44 4.05
C GLY A 18 -2.69 5.77 4.06
N ARG A 19 -3.60 6.33 3.30
CA ARG A 19 -4.94 5.78 3.15
C ARG A 19 -5.08 5.22 1.74
N VAL A 20 -5.56 3.99 1.65
CA VAL A 20 -5.77 3.36 0.35
C VAL A 20 -6.86 4.10 -0.40
N VAL A 21 -6.56 4.47 -1.64
CA VAL A 21 -7.50 5.16 -2.52
C VAL A 21 -8.06 4.20 -3.55
N ASN A 22 -7.20 3.36 -4.12
CA ASN A 22 -7.59 2.47 -5.20
C ASN A 22 -6.66 1.27 -5.19
N ILE A 23 -7.20 0.09 -5.42
CA ILE A 23 -6.39 -1.13 -5.42
C ILE A 23 -6.18 -1.70 -6.83
N GLY A 24 -6.72 -1.06 -7.85
CA GLY A 24 -6.58 -1.59 -9.19
C GLY A 24 -7.41 -2.83 -9.41
N SER A 25 -7.15 -3.51 -10.51
CA SER A 25 -7.90 -4.71 -10.88
C SER A 25 -6.92 -5.79 -11.34
N GLY A 26 -7.44 -6.98 -11.54
CA GLY A 26 -6.65 -8.09 -12.01
C GLY A 26 -6.58 -9.21 -10.99
N ARG A 27 -5.80 -10.23 -11.35
CA ARG A 27 -5.66 -11.40 -10.51
C ARG A 27 -5.01 -11.05 -9.18
N GLY A 28 -5.52 -11.63 -8.13
CA GLY A 28 -4.98 -11.45 -6.80
C GLY A 28 -5.52 -10.25 -6.06
N MET A 29 -6.15 -9.31 -6.76
CA MET A 29 -6.64 -8.10 -6.08
C MET A 29 -7.82 -8.42 -5.17
N LYS A 30 -8.68 -9.36 -5.54
CA LYS A 30 -9.76 -9.78 -4.67
C LYS A 30 -9.24 -10.38 -3.37
N ARG A 31 -8.15 -11.13 -3.48
CA ARG A 31 -7.52 -11.74 -2.32
C ARG A 31 -6.96 -10.68 -1.38
N VAL A 32 -6.29 -9.69 -1.96
CA VAL A 32 -5.72 -8.59 -1.20
C VAL A 32 -6.84 -7.81 -0.52
N GLU A 33 -7.92 -7.56 -1.23
CA GLU A 33 -9.08 -6.86 -0.69
C GLU A 33 -9.70 -7.64 0.47
N ALA A 34 -9.83 -8.95 0.31
CA ALA A 34 -10.38 -9.81 1.36
C ALA A 34 -9.50 -9.82 2.60
N MET A 35 -8.21 -9.56 2.45
CA MET A 35 -7.28 -9.50 3.57
C MET A 35 -7.29 -8.15 4.27
N GLY A 36 -8.10 -7.22 3.80
CA GLY A 36 -8.29 -5.94 4.46
C GLY A 36 -7.72 -4.74 3.74
N LEU A 37 -7.00 -4.94 2.65
CA LEU A 37 -6.42 -3.83 1.89
C LEU A 37 -7.46 -3.31 0.92
N ARG A 38 -8.25 -2.35 1.38
CA ARG A 38 -9.39 -1.80 0.64
C ARG A 38 -9.35 -0.28 0.67
N PRO A 39 -10.01 0.36 -0.30
CA PRO A 39 -10.12 1.83 -0.27
C PRO A 39 -10.69 2.30 1.07
N GLY A 40 -10.08 3.34 1.60
CA GLY A 40 -10.45 3.93 2.88
C GLY A 40 -9.68 3.38 4.07
N LYS A 41 -8.94 2.30 3.89
CA LYS A 41 -8.18 1.72 4.99
C LYS A 41 -6.80 2.36 5.10
N ARG A 42 -6.33 2.48 6.35
CA ARG A 42 -5.00 2.98 6.60
C ARG A 42 -3.99 1.85 6.42
N VAL A 43 -2.90 2.15 5.76
CA VAL A 43 -1.83 1.20 5.52
C VAL A 43 -0.50 1.82 5.92
N THR A 44 0.37 1.02 6.52
CA THR A 44 1.70 1.44 6.90
C THR A 44 2.70 0.49 6.27
N LYS A 45 3.72 1.02 5.62
CA LYS A 45 4.76 0.18 5.05
C LYS A 45 5.72 -0.23 6.16
N ILE A 46 5.85 -1.53 6.36
CA ILE A 46 6.70 -2.08 7.41
C ILE A 46 8.10 -2.33 6.88
N SER A 47 8.20 -2.93 5.71
CA SER A 47 9.49 -3.22 5.11
C SER A 47 9.33 -3.39 3.62
N GLY A 48 10.42 -3.23 2.91
CA GLY A 48 10.47 -3.41 1.48
C GLY A 48 11.82 -2.96 1.01
N MET A 49 12.45 -3.78 0.21
CA MET A 49 13.80 -3.50 -0.25
C MET A 49 13.73 -2.76 -1.57
N PHE A 50 14.83 -2.11 -1.88
CA PHE A 50 14.99 -1.57 -3.22
C PHE A 50 14.95 -2.72 -4.23
N GLY A 51 14.40 -2.43 -5.40
CA GLY A 51 14.25 -3.43 -6.42
C GLY A 51 12.85 -4.02 -6.39
N HIS A 52 12.72 -5.26 -6.82
CA HIS A 52 11.43 -5.86 -7.08
C HIS A 52 11.02 -6.92 -6.08
N GLY A 53 11.60 -6.86 -4.89
CA GLY A 53 11.27 -7.83 -3.84
C GLY A 53 9.91 -7.53 -3.20
N PRO A 54 9.44 -8.45 -2.36
CA PRO A 54 8.15 -8.26 -1.70
C PRO A 54 8.18 -7.09 -0.74
N ILE A 55 7.00 -6.48 -0.57
CA ILE A 55 6.82 -5.34 0.32
C ILE A 55 5.83 -5.76 1.39
N THR A 56 6.20 -5.55 2.65
CA THR A 56 5.32 -5.88 3.77
C THR A 56 4.63 -4.61 4.25
N VAL A 57 3.32 -4.69 4.38
CA VAL A 57 2.52 -3.58 4.88
C VAL A 57 1.66 -4.07 6.04
N LYS A 58 1.24 -3.12 6.87
CA LYS A 58 0.33 -3.40 7.97
C LYS A 58 -0.99 -2.70 7.70
N VAL A 59 -2.07 -3.45 7.78
CA VAL A 59 -3.43 -2.93 7.61
C VAL A 59 -4.23 -3.43 8.80
N GLY A 60 -4.69 -2.51 9.65
CA GLY A 60 -5.32 -2.89 10.91
C GLY A 60 -4.33 -3.66 11.76
N GLY A 61 -4.71 -4.80 12.26
CA GLY A 61 -3.82 -5.66 13.04
C GLY A 61 -3.10 -6.72 12.21
N THR A 62 -3.20 -6.65 10.89
CA THR A 62 -2.71 -7.71 10.00
C THR A 62 -1.53 -7.22 9.18
N GLN A 63 -0.50 -8.05 9.06
CA GLN A 63 0.61 -7.77 8.16
C GLN A 63 0.45 -8.58 6.89
N LEU A 64 0.68 -7.93 5.76
CA LEU A 64 0.55 -8.54 4.44
C LEU A 64 1.86 -8.37 3.69
N ALA A 65 2.28 -9.44 3.00
CA ALA A 65 3.39 -9.35 2.08
C ALA A 65 2.83 -9.26 0.67
N LEU A 66 3.17 -8.20 -0.04
CA LEU A 66 2.69 -7.97 -1.40
C LEU A 66 3.85 -8.14 -2.37
N GLY A 67 3.58 -8.82 -3.48
CA GLY A 67 4.54 -8.83 -4.58
C GLY A 67 4.70 -7.42 -5.12
N PHE A 68 5.85 -7.14 -5.70
CA PHE A 68 6.17 -5.81 -6.20
C PHE A 68 5.14 -5.34 -7.24
N GLY A 69 4.75 -6.23 -8.16
CA GLY A 69 3.76 -5.87 -9.18
C GLY A 69 2.42 -5.47 -8.57
N MET A 70 2.02 -6.14 -7.51
CA MET A 70 0.78 -5.81 -6.83
C MET A 70 0.90 -4.49 -6.07
N ALA A 71 2.05 -4.26 -5.42
CA ALA A 71 2.29 -3.02 -4.72
C ALA A 71 2.28 -1.81 -5.64
N GLN A 72 2.61 -2.00 -6.91
CA GLN A 72 2.56 -0.93 -7.90
C GLN A 72 1.14 -0.56 -8.31
N LYS A 73 0.17 -1.41 -8.03
CA LYS A 73 -1.21 -1.19 -8.44
C LYS A 73 -2.05 -0.55 -7.36
N VAL A 74 -1.58 -0.55 -6.12
CA VAL A 74 -2.35 0.00 -5.01
C VAL A 74 -1.94 1.46 -4.79
N MET A 75 -2.91 2.35 -4.99
CA MET A 75 -2.69 3.78 -4.77
C MET A 75 -3.05 4.15 -3.36
N VAL A 76 -2.20 4.93 -2.73
CA VAL A 76 -2.43 5.43 -1.39
C VAL A 76 -2.25 6.94 -1.37
N GLU A 77 -3.00 7.58 -0.49
CA GLU A 77 -2.87 9.01 -0.27
C GLU A 77 -2.05 9.22 0.98
N VAL A 78 -0.98 9.98 0.85
CA VAL A 78 -0.06 10.25 1.94
C VAL A 78 0.09 11.75 2.12
N ALA A 79 0.58 12.14 3.30
CA ALA A 79 0.88 13.54 3.54
C ALA A 79 2.06 13.94 2.66
N GLY A 80 1.91 15.04 1.95
CA GLY A 80 2.98 15.60 1.17
C GLY A 80 3.65 16.72 1.95
N LYS A 81 4.75 17.18 1.40
CA LYS A 81 5.41 18.35 1.98
C LYS A 81 5.44 19.48 0.99
#